data_be865a8f0f002d889f4714d8017265f3
#
_entry.id   be865a8f0f002d889f4714d8017265f3
#
_cell.length_a   1.000
_cell.length_b   1.000
_cell.length_c   1.000
_cell.angle_alpha   90.00
_cell.angle_beta   90.00
_cell.angle_gamma   90.00
#
_symmetry.space_group_name_H-M   'P 1'
#
loop_
_entity.id
_entity.type
_entity.pdbx_description
1 polymer ?
#
loop_
_entity_poly.entity_id
_entity_poly.type
_entity_poly.pdbx_seq_one_letter_code
_entity_poly.pdbx_strand_id
1 'polypeptide(L)'
;PNPDILCNKEIKFKAFLDYAFQVLDADFIATGHYCLRSFDGGIDAPAHLLRGKDGNKDQSYFLHAIGPGKLNKVLFPVGHLTKPTVRAMAKERGLATATKKDSTGICFIGEKRFNKFLHDFLPDASTPGPIISTEGKVVGEHPGLMYCTIGQRKGLHIGGSAEGTGEAWYVVDKDMSRNALIVAQGHNHPALFAQGLWASAETWIVDGPSDNELPLSCTCKVRYRQPDVKCTVERVLHSLSG
;
A
#
# COMPACT_ATOMS: atom_id res chain seq x y z
N PRO A 1 -2.25 -6.70 6.82
CA PRO A 1 -2.51 -6.46 5.40
C PRO A 1 -3.08 -5.06 5.18
N ASN A 2 -2.82 -4.45 4.03
CA ASN A 2 -3.38 -3.16 3.67
C ASN A 2 -4.84 -3.34 3.23
N PRO A 3 -5.82 -2.72 3.89
CA PRO A 3 -7.24 -2.95 3.60
C PRO A 3 -7.68 -2.46 2.21
N ASP A 4 -7.03 -1.43 1.64
CA ASP A 4 -7.34 -0.97 0.28
C ASP A 4 -6.89 -2.00 -0.77
N ILE A 5 -5.75 -2.67 -0.54
CA ILE A 5 -5.28 -3.76 -1.40
C ILE A 5 -6.26 -4.94 -1.32
N LEU A 6 -6.68 -5.32 -0.12
CA LEU A 6 -7.65 -6.40 0.07
C LEU A 6 -9.01 -6.08 -0.56
N CYS A 7 -9.50 -4.85 -0.39
CA CYS A 7 -10.75 -4.41 -1.03
C CYS A 7 -10.65 -4.51 -2.56
N ASN A 8 -9.55 -4.09 -3.14
CA ASN A 8 -9.34 -4.23 -4.58
C ASN A 8 -9.28 -5.71 -4.99
N LYS A 9 -8.47 -6.53 -4.28
CA LYS A 9 -8.28 -7.94 -4.60
C LYS A 9 -9.55 -8.77 -4.48
N GLU A 10 -10.26 -8.68 -3.35
CA GLU A 10 -11.34 -9.61 -3.01
C GLU A 10 -12.74 -9.09 -3.36
N ILE A 11 -12.92 -7.76 -3.36
CA ILE A 11 -14.24 -7.16 -3.60
C ILE A 11 -14.33 -6.62 -5.03
N LYS A 12 -13.53 -5.60 -5.38
CA LYS A 12 -13.71 -4.89 -6.67
C LYS A 12 -13.33 -5.75 -7.87
N PHE A 13 -12.18 -6.42 -7.82
CA PHE A 13 -11.65 -7.20 -8.94
C PHE A 13 -11.83 -8.72 -8.76
N LYS A 14 -12.72 -9.13 -7.87
CA LYS A 14 -13.19 -10.50 -7.75
C LYS A 14 -14.71 -10.52 -7.65
N ALA A 15 -15.30 -10.35 -6.47
CA ALA A 15 -16.74 -10.50 -6.28
C ALA A 15 -17.58 -9.57 -7.19
N PHE A 16 -17.22 -8.28 -7.30
CA PHE A 16 -17.93 -7.35 -8.16
C PHE A 16 -17.69 -7.64 -9.65
N LEU A 17 -16.46 -8.01 -10.02
CA LEU A 17 -16.15 -8.38 -11.40
C LEU A 17 -16.92 -9.62 -11.82
N ASP A 18 -16.98 -10.66 -10.98
CA ASP A 18 -17.76 -11.88 -11.23
C ASP A 18 -19.26 -11.56 -11.35
N TYR A 19 -19.80 -10.70 -10.48
CA TYR A 19 -21.18 -10.26 -10.55
C TYR A 19 -21.47 -9.48 -11.86
N ALA A 20 -20.58 -8.57 -12.24
CA ALA A 20 -20.75 -7.77 -13.46
C ALA A 20 -20.83 -8.66 -14.72
N PHE A 21 -20.01 -9.69 -14.79
CA PHE A 21 -19.98 -10.58 -15.95
C PHE A 21 -21.08 -11.64 -15.93
N GLN A 22 -21.36 -12.24 -14.77
CA GLN A 22 -22.29 -13.37 -14.68
C GLN A 22 -23.75 -12.93 -14.54
N VAL A 23 -24.01 -11.77 -13.92
CA VAL A 23 -25.36 -11.32 -13.60
C VAL A 23 -25.78 -10.13 -14.47
N LEU A 24 -24.85 -9.18 -14.71
CA LEU A 24 -25.17 -7.99 -15.50
C LEU A 24 -24.80 -8.13 -16.99
N ASP A 25 -24.22 -9.26 -17.39
CA ASP A 25 -23.78 -9.54 -18.78
C ASP A 25 -22.90 -8.42 -19.36
N ALA A 26 -21.98 -7.90 -18.53
CA ALA A 26 -21.10 -6.82 -18.92
C ALA A 26 -19.86 -7.35 -19.66
N ASP A 27 -19.46 -6.69 -20.74
CA ASP A 27 -18.23 -7.01 -21.46
C ASP A 27 -16.98 -6.50 -20.71
N PHE A 28 -17.11 -5.34 -20.09
CA PHE A 28 -16.03 -4.64 -19.37
C PHE A 28 -16.54 -3.97 -18.10
N ILE A 29 -15.64 -3.79 -17.16
CA ILE A 29 -15.84 -2.84 -16.06
C ILE A 29 -14.93 -1.63 -16.23
N ALA A 30 -15.40 -0.44 -15.87
CA ALA A 30 -14.62 0.78 -15.85
C ALA A 30 -14.47 1.28 -14.42
N THR A 31 -13.27 1.68 -14.02
CA THR A 31 -13.03 2.18 -12.67
C THR A 31 -12.26 3.52 -12.70
N GLY A 32 -12.50 4.36 -11.68
CA GLY A 32 -11.83 5.64 -11.52
C GLY A 32 -10.41 5.56 -10.96
N HIS A 33 -9.75 4.42 -10.98
CA HIS A 33 -8.37 4.31 -10.55
C HIS A 33 -7.42 5.04 -11.51
N TYR A 34 -6.48 5.79 -10.93
CA TYR A 34 -5.41 6.46 -11.68
C TYR A 34 -4.28 5.46 -11.97
N CYS A 35 -4.52 4.58 -12.90
CA CYS A 35 -3.55 3.63 -13.48
C CYS A 35 -3.93 3.37 -14.93
N LEU A 36 -3.11 2.64 -15.65
CA LEU A 36 -3.33 2.26 -17.04
C LEU A 36 -3.16 0.75 -17.18
N ARG A 37 -3.64 0.20 -18.27
CA ARG A 37 -3.32 -1.16 -18.71
C ARG A 37 -2.71 -1.11 -20.10
N SER A 38 -1.87 -2.09 -20.43
CA SER A 38 -1.43 -2.27 -21.82
C SER A 38 -2.56 -2.83 -22.69
N PHE A 39 -2.45 -2.56 -23.98
CA PHE A 39 -3.30 -3.11 -25.03
C PHE A 39 -2.47 -3.82 -26.12
N ASP A 40 -1.21 -4.12 -25.80
CA ASP A 40 -0.31 -4.80 -26.70
C ASP A 40 -0.86 -6.20 -27.00
N GLY A 41 -1.08 -6.50 -28.27
CA GLY A 41 -1.73 -7.75 -28.69
C GLY A 41 -3.28 -7.73 -28.71
N GLY A 42 -3.90 -6.58 -28.44
CA GLY A 42 -5.36 -6.42 -28.48
C GLY A 42 -6.05 -6.58 -27.12
N ILE A 43 -7.40 -6.56 -27.15
CA ILE A 43 -8.22 -6.53 -25.94
C ILE A 43 -8.18 -7.84 -25.14
N ASP A 44 -7.97 -8.95 -25.81
CA ASP A 44 -7.97 -10.31 -25.25
C ASP A 44 -6.56 -10.77 -24.83
N ALA A 45 -5.52 -10.01 -25.18
CA ALA A 45 -4.16 -10.31 -24.78
C ALA A 45 -3.95 -10.08 -23.27
N PRO A 46 -2.99 -10.78 -22.63
CA PRO A 46 -2.63 -10.51 -21.25
C PRO A 46 -2.29 -9.03 -21.04
N ALA A 47 -2.99 -8.40 -20.11
CA ALA A 47 -2.85 -6.98 -19.86
C ALA A 47 -1.87 -6.71 -18.72
N HIS A 48 -0.86 -5.90 -18.98
CA HIS A 48 0.03 -5.38 -17.94
C HIS A 48 -0.61 -4.20 -17.20
N LEU A 49 -0.39 -4.11 -15.90
CA LEU A 49 -0.73 -2.94 -15.10
C LEU A 49 0.36 -1.88 -15.27
N LEU A 50 -0.04 -0.70 -15.74
CA LEU A 50 0.86 0.42 -15.96
C LEU A 50 0.54 1.56 -14.99
N ARG A 51 1.54 2.37 -14.67
CA ARG A 51 1.36 3.55 -13.82
C ARG A 51 0.48 4.59 -14.48
N GLY A 52 -0.33 5.27 -13.66
CA GLY A 52 -1.08 6.42 -14.10
C GLY A 52 -0.19 7.61 -14.45
N LYS A 53 -0.66 8.47 -15.35
CA LYS A 53 0.05 9.68 -15.77
C LYS A 53 0.32 10.65 -14.62
N ASP A 54 -0.60 10.74 -13.67
CA ASP A 54 -0.44 11.57 -12.47
C ASP A 54 0.33 10.80 -11.40
N GLY A 55 1.65 11.01 -11.31
CA GLY A 55 2.52 10.32 -10.35
C GLY A 55 2.13 10.57 -8.87
N ASN A 56 1.44 11.68 -8.57
CA ASN A 56 0.95 11.96 -7.21
C ASN A 56 -0.35 11.21 -6.89
N LYS A 57 -1.03 10.71 -7.91
CA LYS A 57 -2.32 10.00 -7.81
C LYS A 57 -2.25 8.56 -8.32
N ASP A 58 -1.10 8.12 -8.83
CA ASP A 58 -0.92 6.75 -9.30
C ASP A 58 -1.36 5.74 -8.25
N GLN A 59 -2.24 4.82 -8.64
CA GLN A 59 -2.84 3.83 -7.75
C GLN A 59 -2.43 2.40 -8.11
N SER A 60 -1.48 2.22 -9.01
CA SER A 60 -0.98 0.88 -9.38
C SER A 60 -0.48 0.09 -8.16
N TYR A 61 0.10 0.77 -7.16
CA TYR A 61 0.49 0.17 -5.88
C TYR A 61 -0.64 -0.63 -5.21
N PHE A 62 -1.88 -0.15 -5.27
CA PHE A 62 -3.02 -0.80 -4.60
C PHE A 62 -3.64 -1.93 -5.42
N LEU A 63 -3.17 -2.11 -6.66
CA LEU A 63 -3.70 -3.09 -7.61
C LEU A 63 -2.74 -4.27 -7.86
N HIS A 64 -1.57 -4.29 -7.24
CA HIS A 64 -0.56 -5.33 -7.47
C HIS A 64 -1.03 -6.76 -7.13
N ALA A 65 -2.02 -6.89 -6.26
CA ALA A 65 -2.54 -8.18 -5.83
C ALA A 65 -3.74 -8.68 -6.66
N ILE A 66 -4.06 -8.02 -7.77
CA ILE A 66 -5.08 -8.49 -8.73
C ILE A 66 -4.45 -9.61 -9.55
N GLY A 67 -4.88 -10.83 -9.41
CA GLY A 67 -4.32 -11.97 -10.12
C GLY A 67 -4.36 -11.84 -11.66
N PRO A 68 -3.69 -12.75 -12.37
CA PRO A 68 -3.56 -12.70 -13.83
C PRO A 68 -4.92 -12.77 -14.54
N GLY A 69 -4.97 -12.22 -15.75
CA GLY A 69 -6.17 -12.24 -16.61
C GLY A 69 -7.31 -11.30 -16.21
N LYS A 70 -7.37 -10.84 -14.95
CA LYS A 70 -8.48 -10.00 -14.48
C LYS A 70 -8.45 -8.59 -15.08
N LEU A 71 -7.28 -8.08 -15.41
CA LEU A 71 -7.14 -6.77 -16.05
C LEU A 71 -7.62 -6.72 -17.49
N ASN A 72 -7.75 -7.87 -18.16
CA ASN A 72 -8.15 -7.93 -19.57
C ASN A 72 -9.53 -7.29 -19.83
N LYS A 73 -10.41 -7.35 -18.84
CA LYS A 73 -11.77 -6.79 -18.91
C LYS A 73 -11.97 -5.55 -18.05
N VAL A 74 -10.88 -4.87 -17.68
CA VAL A 74 -10.93 -3.66 -16.85
C VAL A 74 -10.44 -2.45 -17.63
N LEU A 75 -11.19 -1.36 -17.56
CA LEU A 75 -10.85 -0.07 -18.17
C LEU A 75 -10.52 0.95 -17.07
N PHE A 76 -9.53 1.79 -17.33
CA PHE A 76 -9.10 2.89 -16.47
C PHE A 76 -9.23 4.23 -17.20
N PRO A 77 -10.45 4.77 -17.37
CA PRO A 77 -10.68 5.94 -18.25
C PRO A 77 -9.92 7.20 -17.84
N VAL A 78 -9.56 7.33 -16.56
CA VAL A 78 -8.88 8.53 -16.02
C VAL A 78 -7.37 8.36 -15.86
N GLY A 79 -6.83 7.18 -16.14
CA GLY A 79 -5.42 6.87 -15.90
C GLY A 79 -4.44 7.70 -16.74
N HIS A 80 -4.86 8.13 -17.94
CA HIS A 80 -4.08 8.97 -18.84
C HIS A 80 -4.21 10.48 -18.55
N LEU A 81 -4.97 10.87 -17.51
CA LEU A 81 -5.24 12.24 -17.14
C LEU A 81 -4.62 12.59 -15.78
N THR A 82 -4.35 13.87 -15.55
CA THR A 82 -4.02 14.36 -14.22
C THR A 82 -5.29 14.66 -13.42
N LYS A 83 -5.23 14.61 -12.10
CA LYS A 83 -6.38 14.92 -11.23
C LYS A 83 -6.96 16.32 -11.47
N PRO A 84 -6.14 17.39 -11.65
CA PRO A 84 -6.66 18.70 -12.02
C PRO A 84 -7.44 18.67 -13.33
N THR A 85 -6.95 17.96 -14.34
CA THR A 85 -7.64 17.81 -15.64
C THR A 85 -9.00 17.14 -15.47
N VAL A 86 -9.06 16.03 -14.72
CA VAL A 86 -10.33 15.34 -14.45
C VAL A 86 -11.33 16.25 -13.73
N ARG A 87 -10.88 17.05 -12.77
CA ARG A 87 -11.74 18.03 -12.07
C ARG A 87 -12.24 19.13 -12.98
N ALA A 88 -11.39 19.66 -13.87
CA ALA A 88 -11.79 20.65 -14.85
C ALA A 88 -12.89 20.11 -15.79
N MET A 89 -12.70 18.90 -16.32
CA MET A 89 -13.70 18.22 -17.17
C MET A 89 -15.01 17.95 -16.41
N ALA A 90 -14.93 17.53 -15.15
CA ALA A 90 -16.11 17.32 -14.31
C ALA A 90 -16.90 18.63 -14.07
N LYS A 91 -16.18 19.73 -13.83
CA LYS A 91 -16.78 21.07 -13.65
C LYS A 91 -17.44 21.57 -14.93
N GLU A 92 -16.77 21.42 -16.06
CA GLU A 92 -17.30 21.80 -17.39
C GLU A 92 -18.61 21.06 -17.71
N ARG A 93 -18.69 19.79 -17.32
CA ARG A 93 -19.89 18.95 -17.50
C ARG A 93 -20.94 19.08 -16.40
N GLY A 94 -20.77 19.98 -15.44
CA GLY A 94 -21.70 20.22 -14.35
C GLY A 94 -21.87 19.04 -13.39
N LEU A 95 -20.85 18.15 -13.26
CA LEU A 95 -20.96 16.98 -12.38
C LEU A 95 -20.90 17.42 -10.90
N ALA A 96 -21.85 16.96 -10.10
CA ALA A 96 -21.95 17.26 -8.68
C ALA A 96 -20.69 16.87 -7.87
N THR A 97 -19.90 15.91 -8.37
CA THR A 97 -18.67 15.44 -7.74
C THR A 97 -17.44 16.27 -8.07
N ALA A 98 -17.53 17.28 -8.95
CA ALA A 98 -16.39 18.09 -9.40
C ALA A 98 -15.60 18.76 -8.26
N THR A 99 -16.31 19.20 -7.21
CA THR A 99 -15.75 19.89 -6.04
C THR A 99 -15.56 18.98 -4.83
N LYS A 100 -15.93 17.70 -4.93
CA LYS A 100 -15.79 16.74 -3.82
C LYS A 100 -14.34 16.63 -3.40
N LYS A 101 -14.08 16.74 -2.09
CA LYS A 101 -12.74 16.52 -1.52
C LYS A 101 -12.23 15.12 -1.86
N ASP A 102 -10.91 15.00 -1.98
CA ASP A 102 -10.28 13.68 -2.13
C ASP A 102 -10.57 12.86 -0.87
N SER A 103 -10.87 11.58 -1.06
CA SER A 103 -11.00 10.66 0.06
C SER A 103 -9.66 10.57 0.78
N THR A 104 -9.68 10.86 2.07
CA THR A 104 -8.52 10.71 2.97
C THR A 104 -8.79 9.49 3.85
N GLY A 105 -7.96 8.47 3.75
CA GLY A 105 -8.13 7.24 4.50
C GLY A 105 -8.63 6.06 3.66
N ILE A 106 -9.06 5.00 4.34
CA ILE A 106 -9.52 3.75 3.71
C ILE A 106 -10.89 3.99 3.06
N CYS A 107 -11.01 3.69 1.78
CA CYS A 107 -12.14 4.09 0.94
C CYS A 107 -13.52 3.61 1.43
N PHE A 108 -13.62 2.49 2.13
CA PHE A 108 -14.88 1.94 2.64
C PHE A 108 -15.20 2.30 4.10
N ILE A 109 -14.22 2.88 4.83
CA ILE A 109 -14.41 3.36 6.22
C ILE A 109 -14.95 4.79 6.23
N GLY A 110 -14.67 5.58 5.19
CA GLY A 110 -15.02 6.98 5.09
C GLY A 110 -14.13 7.87 5.96
N GLU A 111 -14.67 9.02 6.43
CA GLU A 111 -13.92 10.05 7.17
C GLU A 111 -13.69 9.73 8.67
N LYS A 112 -13.86 8.49 9.09
CA LYS A 112 -13.58 8.09 10.48
C LYS A 112 -12.09 8.15 10.79
N ARG A 113 -11.74 8.56 12.01
CA ARG A 113 -10.36 8.46 12.49
C ARG A 113 -9.99 6.97 12.58
N PHE A 114 -8.96 6.57 11.88
CA PHE A 114 -8.54 5.18 11.76
C PHE A 114 -8.32 4.51 13.14
N ASN A 115 -7.70 5.22 14.08
CA ASN A 115 -7.48 4.71 15.43
C ASN A 115 -8.81 4.40 16.15
N LYS A 116 -9.83 5.26 16.01
CA LYS A 116 -11.15 5.00 16.60
C LYS A 116 -11.81 3.80 15.96
N PHE A 117 -11.74 3.69 14.65
CA PHE A 117 -12.25 2.53 13.92
C PHE A 117 -11.59 1.23 14.40
N LEU A 118 -10.25 1.18 14.51
CA LEU A 118 -9.55 0.00 14.99
C LEU A 118 -9.93 -0.35 16.44
N HIS A 119 -10.05 0.64 17.30
CA HIS A 119 -10.45 0.42 18.70
C HIS A 119 -11.86 -0.17 18.80
N ASP A 120 -12.81 0.29 17.97
CA ASP A 120 -14.20 -0.22 17.97
C ASP A 120 -14.27 -1.72 17.59
N PHE A 121 -13.32 -2.20 16.76
CA PHE A 121 -13.29 -3.59 16.28
C PHE A 121 -12.33 -4.50 17.05
N LEU A 122 -11.30 -3.93 17.68
CA LEU A 122 -10.23 -4.66 18.38
C LEU A 122 -9.91 -4.00 19.71
N PRO A 123 -10.86 -3.87 20.64
CA PRO A 123 -10.66 -3.16 21.91
C PRO A 123 -9.53 -3.78 22.74
N ASP A 124 -9.46 -5.10 22.79
CA ASP A 124 -8.49 -5.85 23.62
C ASP A 124 -7.05 -5.80 23.06
N ALA A 125 -6.87 -5.42 21.80
CA ALA A 125 -5.54 -5.27 21.21
C ALA A 125 -4.90 -3.89 21.46
N SER A 126 -5.60 -3.01 22.18
CA SER A 126 -5.17 -1.64 22.51
C SER A 126 -4.50 -1.58 23.90
N THR A 127 -3.45 -2.36 24.10
CA THR A 127 -2.68 -2.32 25.34
C THR A 127 -1.57 -1.29 25.24
N PRO A 128 -1.57 -0.24 26.11
CA PRO A 128 -0.46 0.71 26.17
C PRO A 128 0.86 0.03 26.59
N GLY A 129 1.98 0.62 26.14
CA GLY A 129 3.29 0.07 26.47
C GLY A 129 4.41 1.08 26.21
N PRO A 130 5.64 0.75 26.62
CA PRO A 130 6.77 1.67 26.52
C PRO A 130 7.22 1.87 25.07
N ILE A 131 7.64 3.10 24.76
CA ILE A 131 8.45 3.41 23.58
C ILE A 131 9.90 3.42 24.03
N ILE A 132 10.71 2.56 23.43
CA ILE A 132 12.11 2.34 23.80
C ILE A 132 13.01 2.73 22.63
N SER A 133 14.06 3.50 22.90
CA SER A 133 15.06 3.83 21.88
C SER A 133 15.94 2.62 21.54
N THR A 134 16.63 2.66 20.41
CA THR A 134 17.64 1.65 20.02
C THR A 134 18.77 1.50 21.07
N GLU A 135 18.98 2.51 21.91
CA GLU A 135 19.96 2.51 23.00
C GLU A 135 19.36 1.94 24.31
N GLY A 136 18.09 1.47 24.30
CA GLY A 136 17.44 0.87 25.45
C GLY A 136 16.78 1.86 26.42
N LYS A 137 16.73 3.15 26.11
CA LYS A 137 16.08 4.17 26.98
C LYS A 137 14.57 4.22 26.70
N VAL A 138 13.76 4.30 27.76
CA VAL A 138 12.31 4.60 27.63
C VAL A 138 12.16 6.09 27.33
N VAL A 139 11.55 6.40 26.17
CA VAL A 139 11.39 7.77 25.66
C VAL A 139 9.92 8.20 25.58
N GLY A 140 8.99 7.31 25.87
CA GLY A 140 7.55 7.61 25.86
C GLY A 140 6.69 6.38 26.06
N GLU A 141 5.39 6.52 25.80
CA GLU A 141 4.40 5.46 25.87
C GLU A 141 3.52 5.47 24.61
N HIS A 142 3.22 4.30 24.07
CA HIS A 142 2.32 4.13 22.95
C HIS A 142 0.94 3.62 23.39
N PRO A 143 -0.17 3.99 22.72
CA PRO A 143 -1.52 3.57 23.10
C PRO A 143 -1.87 2.14 22.68
N GLY A 144 -0.97 1.45 22.01
CA GLY A 144 -1.09 0.10 21.48
C GLY A 144 -0.25 -0.09 20.23
N LEU A 145 0.48 -1.20 20.11
CA LEU A 145 1.35 -1.50 18.96
C LEU A 145 0.59 -1.56 17.63
N MET A 146 -0.70 -1.87 17.66
CA MET A 146 -1.53 -1.94 16.46
C MET A 146 -1.69 -0.58 15.76
N TYR A 147 -1.58 0.53 16.49
CA TYR A 147 -1.67 1.89 15.92
C TYR A 147 -0.38 2.40 15.32
N CYS A 148 0.71 1.68 15.53
CA CYS A 148 2.03 2.07 15.07
C CYS A 148 2.43 1.28 13.82
N THR A 149 3.23 1.88 12.95
CA THR A 149 3.75 1.25 11.74
C THR A 149 5.25 1.49 11.65
N ILE A 150 6.04 0.48 11.28
CA ILE A 150 7.49 0.63 11.07
C ILE A 150 7.74 1.77 10.08
N GLY A 151 8.70 2.65 10.39
CA GLY A 151 9.02 3.88 9.67
C GLY A 151 8.04 5.04 9.92
N GLN A 152 7.08 4.90 10.85
CA GLN A 152 6.19 5.99 11.26
C GLN A 152 7.00 7.06 12.00
N ARG A 153 6.73 8.35 11.67
CA ARG A 153 7.30 9.52 12.32
C ARG A 153 6.26 10.27 13.16
N LYS A 154 5.07 10.48 12.58
CA LYS A 154 4.04 11.33 13.20
C LYS A 154 3.23 10.57 14.24
N GLY A 155 2.79 11.28 15.29
CA GLY A 155 1.87 10.73 16.29
C GLY A 155 2.53 9.81 17.33
N LEU A 156 3.85 9.87 17.47
CA LEU A 156 4.56 9.11 18.52
C LEU A 156 4.50 9.84 19.88
N HIS A 157 4.23 11.16 19.87
CA HIS A 157 4.15 12.00 21.07
C HIS A 157 5.35 11.90 22.01
N ILE A 158 6.52 11.59 21.46
CA ILE A 158 7.78 11.58 22.20
C ILE A 158 8.21 13.03 22.38
N GLY A 159 8.35 13.46 23.64
CA GLY A 159 8.85 14.79 23.97
C GLY A 159 10.30 14.98 23.49
N GLY A 160 10.70 16.23 23.28
CA GLY A 160 12.11 16.52 22.99
C GLY A 160 12.96 16.10 24.19
N SER A 161 13.82 15.07 24.02
CA SER A 161 14.79 14.72 25.05
C SER A 161 15.97 15.69 24.95
N ALA A 162 16.37 16.27 26.06
CA ALA A 162 17.55 17.13 26.15
C ALA A 162 18.86 16.39 25.78
N GLU A 163 18.83 15.07 25.74
CA GLU A 163 19.96 14.18 25.51
C GLU A 163 19.99 13.56 24.09
N GLY A 164 19.10 13.96 23.18
CA GLY A 164 19.03 13.42 21.82
C GLY A 164 19.70 14.34 20.80
N THR A 165 19.83 13.86 19.56
CA THR A 165 20.34 14.64 18.41
C THR A 165 19.41 15.80 17.99
N GLY A 166 18.23 15.93 18.60
CA GLY A 166 17.19 16.88 18.19
C GLY A 166 16.44 16.45 16.90
N GLU A 167 16.83 15.35 16.29
CA GLU A 167 16.17 14.82 15.11
C GLU A 167 14.84 14.12 15.45
N ALA A 168 14.01 13.95 14.45
CA ALA A 168 12.71 13.27 14.61
C ALA A 168 12.89 11.78 14.93
N TRP A 169 11.97 11.24 15.72
CA TRP A 169 11.87 9.83 16.04
C TRP A 169 11.13 9.05 14.94
N TYR A 170 11.60 7.84 14.67
CA TYR A 170 11.02 6.92 13.71
C TYR A 170 10.86 5.54 14.33
N VAL A 171 9.74 4.88 14.07
CA VAL A 171 9.53 3.49 14.49
C VAL A 171 10.44 2.58 13.65
N VAL A 172 11.26 1.79 14.30
CA VAL A 172 12.15 0.82 13.64
C VAL A 172 11.70 -0.63 13.84
N ASP A 173 11.02 -0.94 14.96
CA ASP A 173 10.55 -2.29 15.23
C ASP A 173 9.38 -2.29 16.23
N LYS A 174 8.75 -3.45 16.40
CA LYS A 174 7.72 -3.75 17.39
C LYS A 174 8.09 -5.01 18.15
N ASP A 175 8.46 -4.88 19.40
CA ASP A 175 8.68 -6.03 20.27
C ASP A 175 7.33 -6.50 20.84
N MET A 176 6.75 -7.52 20.21
CA MET A 176 5.47 -8.07 20.60
C MET A 176 5.53 -8.76 21.97
N SER A 177 6.68 -9.31 22.34
CA SER A 177 6.86 -10.06 23.59
C SER A 177 6.84 -9.14 24.83
N ARG A 178 7.43 -7.96 24.69
CA ARG A 178 7.51 -6.92 25.74
C ARG A 178 6.43 -5.85 25.61
N ASN A 179 5.56 -5.96 24.60
CA ASN A 179 4.61 -4.90 24.20
C ASN A 179 5.32 -3.53 24.07
N ALA A 180 6.51 -3.50 23.44
CA ALA A 180 7.33 -2.30 23.34
C ALA A 180 7.48 -1.84 21.88
N LEU A 181 7.41 -0.52 21.68
CA LEU A 181 7.66 0.10 20.39
C LEU A 181 9.12 0.56 20.35
N ILE A 182 9.89 0.05 19.38
CA ILE A 182 11.30 0.43 19.24
C ILE A 182 11.42 1.59 18.28
N VAL A 183 12.16 2.62 18.68
CA VAL A 183 12.33 3.85 17.91
C VAL A 183 13.79 4.27 17.80
N ALA A 184 14.14 4.99 16.72
CA ALA A 184 15.44 5.60 16.52
C ALA A 184 15.28 7.06 16.09
N GLN A 185 16.29 7.91 16.41
CA GLN A 185 16.36 9.29 15.93
C GLN A 185 17.05 9.38 14.57
N GLY A 186 16.54 10.29 13.73
CA GLY A 186 17.10 10.55 12.40
C GLY A 186 16.52 9.66 11.31
N HIS A 187 16.25 10.27 10.17
CA HIS A 187 15.67 9.58 9.01
C HIS A 187 16.65 8.64 8.29
N ASN A 188 17.96 8.76 8.57
CA ASN A 188 19.03 7.94 8.02
C ASN A 188 19.57 6.92 9.03
N HIS A 189 18.88 6.71 10.16
CA HIS A 189 19.35 5.74 11.15
C HIS A 189 19.43 4.33 10.56
N PRO A 190 20.54 3.59 10.74
CA PRO A 190 20.74 2.27 10.10
C PRO A 190 19.61 1.28 10.35
N ALA A 191 18.98 1.29 11.52
CA ALA A 191 17.85 0.42 11.86
C ALA A 191 16.58 0.64 11.01
N LEU A 192 16.54 1.71 10.20
CA LEU A 192 15.43 1.96 9.27
C LEU A 192 15.62 1.27 7.91
N PHE A 193 16.79 0.69 7.68
CA PHE A 193 17.16 0.11 6.39
C PHE A 193 17.42 -1.39 6.53
N ALA A 194 17.08 -2.13 5.50
CA ALA A 194 17.42 -3.53 5.35
C ALA A 194 18.03 -3.76 3.97
N GLN A 195 18.98 -4.67 3.85
CA GLN A 195 19.60 -5.03 2.57
C GLN A 195 18.69 -5.89 1.70
N GLY A 196 17.72 -6.57 2.30
CA GLY A 196 16.78 -7.42 1.60
C GLY A 196 15.52 -7.68 2.42
N LEU A 197 14.55 -8.28 1.79
CA LEU A 197 13.33 -8.77 2.42
C LEU A 197 12.95 -10.13 1.83
N TRP A 198 12.29 -10.94 2.62
CA TRP A 198 11.67 -12.17 2.19
C TRP A 198 10.20 -11.92 1.89
N ALA A 199 9.72 -12.39 0.74
CA ALA A 199 8.33 -12.33 0.36
C ALA A 199 7.79 -13.74 0.12
N SER A 200 6.54 -13.97 0.48
CA SER A 200 5.83 -15.21 0.23
C SER A 200 4.44 -14.92 -0.33
N ALA A 201 3.84 -15.91 -0.97
CA ALA A 201 2.52 -15.79 -1.59
C ALA A 201 2.45 -14.62 -2.60
N GLU A 202 3.45 -14.52 -3.44
CA GLU A 202 3.54 -13.51 -4.50
C GLU A 202 2.36 -13.64 -5.47
N THR A 203 1.94 -12.50 -6.01
CA THR A 203 0.92 -12.43 -7.05
C THR A 203 1.50 -11.69 -8.25
N TRP A 204 1.49 -12.31 -9.40
CA TRP A 204 1.88 -11.71 -10.66
C TRP A 204 0.64 -11.27 -11.44
N ILE A 205 0.70 -10.08 -12.06
CA ILE A 205 -0.38 -9.54 -12.90
C ILE A 205 -0.48 -10.29 -14.22
N VAL A 206 0.65 -10.68 -14.74
CA VAL A 206 0.84 -11.59 -15.88
C VAL A 206 1.65 -12.79 -15.40
N ASP A 207 2.07 -13.65 -16.30
CA ASP A 207 2.94 -14.77 -15.93
C ASP A 207 4.21 -14.25 -15.23
N GLY A 208 4.55 -14.87 -14.12
CA GLY A 208 5.77 -14.54 -13.37
C GLY A 208 7.02 -14.96 -14.13
N PRO A 209 8.20 -14.47 -13.72
CA PRO A 209 9.46 -14.86 -14.35
C PRO A 209 9.70 -16.35 -14.24
N SER A 210 10.14 -16.96 -15.34
CA SER A 210 10.68 -18.32 -15.36
C SER A 210 12.01 -18.38 -14.60
N ASP A 211 12.48 -19.59 -14.28
CA ASP A 211 13.76 -19.75 -13.58
C ASP A 211 14.95 -19.18 -14.37
N ASN A 212 14.87 -19.20 -15.70
CA ASN A 212 15.90 -18.64 -16.59
C ASN A 212 15.92 -17.10 -16.61
N GLU A 213 14.84 -16.44 -16.18
CA GLU A 213 14.73 -14.99 -16.11
C GLU A 213 15.10 -14.45 -14.71
N LEU A 214 15.39 -15.34 -13.77
CA LEU A 214 15.93 -15.00 -12.46
C LEU A 214 17.45 -15.11 -12.45
N PRO A 215 18.17 -14.22 -11.73
CA PRO A 215 17.68 -13.12 -10.91
C PRO A 215 17.13 -11.95 -11.74
N LEU A 216 15.95 -11.43 -11.38
CA LEU A 216 15.30 -10.34 -12.09
C LEU A 216 15.70 -8.97 -11.50
N SER A 217 16.37 -8.14 -12.30
CA SER A 217 16.65 -6.74 -11.93
C SER A 217 15.44 -5.85 -12.19
N CYS A 218 14.96 -5.19 -11.17
CA CYS A 218 13.78 -4.34 -11.24
C CYS A 218 13.82 -3.18 -10.23
N THR A 219 12.70 -2.50 -10.08
CA THR A 219 12.50 -1.54 -9.00
C THR A 219 11.31 -1.95 -8.15
N CYS A 220 11.38 -1.68 -6.84
CA CYS A 220 10.30 -2.01 -5.92
C CYS A 220 9.83 -0.79 -5.10
N LYS A 221 8.64 -0.93 -4.55
CA LYS A 221 8.08 -0.03 -3.54
C LYS A 221 7.48 -0.87 -2.42
N VAL A 222 7.95 -0.67 -1.21
CA VAL A 222 7.37 -1.30 -0.01
C VAL A 222 6.25 -0.44 0.61
N ARG A 223 6.12 0.81 0.16
CA ARG A 223 5.06 1.73 0.59
C ARG A 223 4.53 2.60 -0.54
N TYR A 224 3.26 2.93 -0.46
CA TYR A 224 2.65 3.93 -1.32
C TYR A 224 3.37 5.27 -1.20
N ARG A 225 3.64 5.92 -2.33
CA ARG A 225 4.40 7.18 -2.45
C ARG A 225 5.89 7.12 -2.13
N GLN A 226 6.43 5.96 -1.81
CA GLN A 226 7.87 5.79 -1.73
C GLN A 226 8.47 5.95 -3.13
N PRO A 227 9.66 6.57 -3.28
CA PRO A 227 10.44 6.48 -4.50
C PRO A 227 10.75 5.02 -4.86
N ASP A 228 10.93 4.75 -6.14
CA ASP A 228 11.38 3.45 -6.60
C ASP A 228 12.79 3.15 -6.11
N VAL A 229 12.98 1.96 -5.56
CA VAL A 229 14.29 1.47 -5.13
C VAL A 229 14.70 0.32 -6.04
N LYS A 230 15.92 0.38 -6.58
CA LYS A 230 16.48 -0.72 -7.37
C LYS A 230 16.63 -1.95 -6.49
N CYS A 231 16.23 -3.10 -7.01
CA CYS A 231 16.35 -4.37 -6.31
C CYS A 231 16.56 -5.51 -7.31
N THR A 232 17.00 -6.64 -6.79
CA THR A 232 17.06 -7.91 -7.50
C THR A 232 16.08 -8.88 -6.82
N VAL A 233 15.26 -9.54 -7.62
CA VAL A 233 14.35 -10.58 -7.15
C VAL A 233 14.98 -11.93 -7.47
N GLU A 234 15.09 -12.77 -6.46
CA GLU A 234 15.64 -14.12 -6.55
C GLU A 234 14.64 -15.10 -5.97
N ARG A 235 14.60 -16.30 -6.52
CA ARG A 235 13.84 -17.39 -5.92
C ARG A 235 14.68 -18.06 -4.86
N VAL A 236 14.14 -18.20 -3.68
CA VAL A 236 14.79 -18.95 -2.62
C VAL A 236 14.14 -20.32 -2.52
N LEU A 237 14.90 -21.32 -2.83
CA LEU A 237 14.54 -22.70 -2.57
C LEU A 237 14.67 -22.93 -1.06
N HIS A 238 13.55 -22.88 -0.33
CA HIS A 238 13.56 -23.41 1.02
C HIS A 238 13.78 -24.92 0.90
N SER A 239 14.97 -25.37 1.25
CA SER A 239 15.10 -26.75 1.69
C SER A 239 14.24 -26.88 2.94
N LEU A 240 13.11 -27.56 2.83
CA LEU A 240 12.36 -28.04 3.98
C LEU A 240 13.28 -29.06 4.71
N SER A 241 14.24 -28.56 5.45
CA SER A 241 14.92 -29.33 6.47
C SER A 241 14.05 -29.26 7.71
N GLY A 242 13.48 -30.40 8.03
CA GLY A 242 12.48 -30.72 9.03
C GLY A 242 12.67 -30.19 10.47
#